data_eb019928b5455112d85ccdd7fbaecec8
#
_entry.id   eb019928b5455112d85ccdd7fbaecec8
#
_cell.length_a   1.000
_cell.length_b   1.000
_cell.length_c   1.000
_cell.angle_alpha   90.00
_cell.angle_beta   90.00
_cell.angle_gamma   90.00
#
_symmetry.space_group_name_H-M   'P 1'
#
loop_
_entity.id
_entity.type
_entity.pdbx_description
1 polymer ?
#
loop_
_entity_poly.entity_id
_entity_poly.type
_entity_poly.pdbx_seq_one_letter_code
_entity_poly.pdbx_strand_id
1 'polypeptide(L)'
;SLRYMHQRYTAKPDKVKGILTDISTEELSHVEMISAILYQLTDGLTPEQIKEAGFDAYFVDHTLGLYPQSAAGVPFTAAYFQSKGDPITDLTEDMAAEQKARSTYDNILRLCDDPDVRDPIKFLRQREIVHFQRFGEALRQVQDDLNSKNFYCCNPSFDSSCGKTACRRKMR
;
A
#
# COMPACT_ATOMS: atom_id res chain seq x y z
N SER A 1 2.41 -2.08 2.45
CA SER A 1 2.51 -2.76 3.73
C SER A 1 2.53 -1.80 4.92
N LEU A 2 3.64 -1.08 5.18
CA LEU A 2 3.80 -0.24 6.39
C LEU A 2 2.75 0.87 6.52
N ARG A 3 2.26 1.45 5.42
CA ARG A 3 1.17 2.43 5.42
C ARG A 3 -0.06 1.85 6.11
N TYR A 4 -0.57 0.73 5.65
CA TYR A 4 -1.79 0.08 6.16
C TYR A 4 -1.62 -0.38 7.62
N MET A 5 -0.44 -0.89 7.95
CA MET A 5 -0.12 -1.31 9.31
C MET A 5 -0.20 -0.15 10.31
N HIS A 6 0.22 1.07 9.91
CA HIS A 6 0.13 2.24 10.78
C HIS A 6 -1.29 2.81 10.86
N GLN A 7 -2.04 2.81 9.75
CA GLN A 7 -3.41 3.32 9.71
C GLN A 7 -4.37 2.53 10.61
N ARG A 8 -4.12 1.24 10.83
CA ARG A 8 -4.95 0.40 11.69
C ARG A 8 -5.09 0.93 13.12
N TYR A 9 -4.12 1.68 13.63
CA TYR A 9 -4.17 2.24 14.99
C TYR A 9 -5.18 3.37 15.13
N THR A 10 -5.50 4.06 14.05
CA THR A 10 -6.49 5.13 14.01
C THR A 10 -7.87 4.67 13.50
N ALA A 11 -7.94 3.54 12.83
CA ALA A 11 -9.19 2.97 12.36
C ALA A 11 -10.07 2.56 13.56
N LYS A 12 -11.33 3.02 13.60
CA LYS A 12 -12.26 2.73 14.70
C LYS A 12 -13.07 1.45 14.50
N PRO A 13 -13.67 1.16 13.33
CA PRO A 13 -14.41 -0.08 13.14
C PRO A 13 -13.44 -1.28 13.13
N ASP A 14 -13.72 -2.30 13.95
CA ASP A 14 -12.87 -3.49 14.05
C ASP A 14 -12.75 -4.23 12.71
N LYS A 15 -13.80 -4.22 11.89
CA LYS A 15 -13.76 -4.77 10.54
C LYS A 15 -12.72 -4.05 9.66
N VAL A 16 -12.64 -2.73 9.74
CA VAL A 16 -11.65 -1.93 8.99
C VAL A 16 -10.24 -2.22 9.51
N LYS A 17 -10.05 -2.31 10.82
CA LYS A 17 -8.76 -2.73 11.40
C LYS A 17 -8.33 -4.12 10.91
N GLY A 18 -9.27 -5.07 10.84
CA GLY A 18 -9.03 -6.41 10.32
C GLY A 18 -8.56 -6.37 8.87
N ILE A 19 -9.25 -5.61 8.01
CA ILE A 19 -8.87 -5.45 6.60
C ILE A 19 -7.47 -4.83 6.47
N LEU A 20 -7.18 -3.74 7.20
CA LEU A 20 -5.86 -3.10 7.19
C LEU A 20 -4.75 -4.05 7.67
N THR A 21 -5.02 -4.87 8.69
CA THR A 21 -4.06 -5.85 9.19
C THR A 21 -3.79 -6.95 8.17
N ASP A 22 -4.83 -7.52 7.61
CA ASP A 22 -4.76 -8.59 6.61
C ASP A 22 -3.96 -8.15 5.38
N ILE A 23 -4.38 -7.04 4.78
CA ILE A 23 -3.71 -6.53 3.57
C ILE A 23 -2.27 -6.13 3.89
N SER A 24 -1.99 -5.49 5.04
CA SER A 24 -0.62 -5.11 5.38
C SER A 24 0.32 -6.30 5.52
N THR A 25 -0.14 -7.40 6.06
CA THR A 25 0.66 -8.63 6.17
C THR A 25 0.83 -9.34 4.84
N GLU A 26 -0.19 -9.33 3.99
CA GLU A 26 -0.08 -9.84 2.62
C GLU A 26 0.93 -9.03 1.81
N GLU A 27 0.93 -7.71 1.93
CA GLU A 27 1.91 -6.82 1.28
C GLU A 27 3.37 -7.09 1.71
N LEU A 28 3.60 -7.60 2.91
CA LEU A 28 4.96 -8.06 3.29
C LEU A 28 5.40 -9.25 2.44
N SER A 29 4.50 -10.16 2.12
CA SER A 29 4.81 -11.27 1.21
C SER A 29 5.05 -10.79 -0.24
N HIS A 30 4.36 -9.74 -0.68
CA HIS A 30 4.60 -9.13 -1.99
C HIS A 30 6.00 -8.49 -2.06
N VAL A 31 6.45 -7.85 -0.98
CA VAL A 31 7.84 -7.34 -0.88
C VAL A 31 8.83 -8.47 -1.01
N GLU A 32 8.62 -9.62 -0.34
CA GLU A 32 9.48 -10.78 -0.45
C GLU A 32 9.50 -11.36 -1.86
N MET A 33 8.33 -11.51 -2.50
CA MET A 33 8.25 -12.04 -3.87
C MET A 33 9.03 -11.16 -4.85
N ILE A 34 8.90 -9.84 -4.79
CA ILE A 34 9.64 -8.92 -5.65
C ILE A 34 11.14 -8.97 -5.34
N SER A 35 11.52 -9.05 -4.08
CA SER A 35 12.91 -9.19 -3.67
C SER A 35 13.53 -10.48 -4.18
N ALA A 36 12.80 -11.59 -4.14
CA ALA A 36 13.24 -12.87 -4.68
C ALA A 36 13.46 -12.81 -6.21
N ILE A 37 12.53 -12.18 -6.95
CA ILE A 37 12.68 -11.97 -8.40
C ILE A 37 13.96 -11.16 -8.68
N LEU A 38 14.16 -10.04 -7.99
CA LEU A 38 15.33 -9.19 -8.17
C LEU A 38 16.62 -9.93 -7.83
N TYR A 39 16.62 -10.69 -6.74
CA TYR A 39 17.77 -11.52 -6.37
C TYR A 39 18.12 -12.51 -7.47
N GLN A 40 17.13 -13.27 -7.97
CA GLN A 40 17.34 -14.27 -9.03
C GLN A 40 17.81 -13.65 -10.34
N LEU A 41 17.33 -12.47 -10.70
CA LEU A 41 17.75 -11.76 -11.91
C LEU A 41 19.17 -11.18 -11.82
N THR A 42 19.66 -10.93 -10.62
CA THR A 42 20.96 -10.27 -10.40
C THR A 42 22.03 -11.19 -9.84
N ASP A 43 21.66 -12.41 -9.41
CA ASP A 43 22.61 -13.38 -8.89
C ASP A 43 23.61 -13.82 -9.95
N GLY A 44 24.90 -13.74 -9.61
CA GLY A 44 25.99 -14.15 -10.48
C GLY A 44 26.33 -13.18 -11.62
N LEU A 45 25.71 -11.99 -11.69
CA LEU A 45 26.09 -10.98 -12.68
C LEU A 45 27.48 -10.42 -12.40
N THR A 46 28.26 -10.23 -13.49
CA THR A 46 29.55 -9.50 -13.38
C THR A 46 29.33 -7.99 -13.26
N PRO A 47 30.33 -7.24 -12.75
CA PRO A 47 30.24 -5.78 -12.72
C PRO A 47 29.98 -5.14 -14.08
N GLU A 48 30.52 -5.73 -15.16
CA GLU A 48 30.30 -5.27 -16.53
C GLU A 48 28.84 -5.44 -16.95
N GLN A 49 28.23 -6.61 -16.64
CA GLN A 49 26.83 -6.90 -16.95
C GLN A 49 25.89 -5.97 -16.15
N ILE A 50 26.20 -5.71 -14.88
CA ILE A 50 25.44 -4.76 -14.04
C ILE A 50 25.45 -3.37 -14.66
N LYS A 51 26.63 -2.91 -15.10
CA LYS A 51 26.81 -1.60 -15.72
C LYS A 51 26.12 -1.51 -17.08
N GLU A 52 26.25 -2.54 -17.92
CA GLU A 52 25.59 -2.62 -19.22
C GLU A 52 24.05 -2.60 -19.08
N ALA A 53 23.53 -3.24 -18.07
CA ALA A 53 22.09 -3.24 -17.74
C ALA A 53 21.59 -1.91 -17.10
N GLY A 54 22.49 -0.98 -16.77
CA GLY A 54 22.15 0.30 -16.14
C GLY A 54 21.79 0.20 -14.65
N PHE A 55 22.24 -0.84 -13.97
CA PHE A 55 21.97 -1.07 -12.55
C PHE A 55 23.10 -0.60 -11.62
N ASP A 56 24.18 -0.06 -12.15
CA ASP A 56 25.34 0.36 -11.36
C ASP A 56 24.98 1.36 -10.25
N ALA A 57 24.10 2.31 -10.51
CA ALA A 57 23.61 3.24 -9.49
C ALA A 57 22.87 2.54 -8.33
N TYR A 58 22.18 1.43 -8.62
CA TYR A 58 21.50 0.63 -7.59
C TYR A 58 22.50 -0.13 -6.71
N PHE A 59 23.57 -0.63 -7.29
CA PHE A 59 24.55 -1.47 -6.59
C PHE A 59 25.68 -0.67 -5.91
N VAL A 60 25.80 0.63 -6.14
CA VAL A 60 26.92 1.43 -5.66
C VAL A 60 27.07 1.44 -4.12
N ASP A 61 25.97 1.50 -3.41
CA ASP A 61 25.97 1.51 -1.94
C ASP A 61 25.82 0.13 -1.30
N HIS A 62 25.25 -0.83 -2.04
CA HIS A 62 24.73 -2.06 -1.45
C HIS A 62 25.42 -3.32 -1.97
N THR A 63 26.22 -3.22 -3.02
CA THR A 63 26.81 -4.35 -3.73
C THR A 63 25.71 -5.35 -4.16
N LEU A 64 25.56 -6.49 -3.48
CA LEU A 64 24.53 -7.50 -3.75
C LEU A 64 23.31 -7.39 -2.82
N GLY A 65 23.26 -6.37 -1.99
CA GLY A 65 22.11 -6.15 -1.08
C GLY A 65 20.87 -5.66 -1.81
N LEU A 66 19.71 -6.22 -1.47
CA LEU A 66 18.43 -5.75 -1.98
C LEU A 66 17.82 -4.77 -0.98
N TYR A 67 17.56 -3.55 -1.45
CA TYR A 67 17.01 -2.48 -0.61
C TYR A 67 15.74 -1.91 -1.22
N PRO A 68 14.74 -1.51 -0.40
CA PRO A 68 13.52 -0.91 -0.91
C PRO A 68 13.79 0.49 -1.45
N GLN A 69 13.93 0.59 -2.76
CA GLN A 69 14.10 1.87 -3.49
C GLN A 69 13.45 1.79 -4.87
N SER A 70 13.20 2.95 -5.47
CA SER A 70 12.70 3.00 -6.84
C SER A 70 13.79 2.64 -7.86
N ALA A 71 13.39 2.32 -9.10
CA ALA A 71 14.31 2.09 -10.20
C ALA A 71 15.23 3.29 -10.50
N ALA A 72 14.81 4.51 -10.13
CA ALA A 72 15.62 5.73 -10.24
C ALA A 72 16.57 5.95 -9.05
N GLY A 73 16.70 4.98 -8.13
CA GLY A 73 17.59 5.07 -6.99
C GLY A 73 17.05 5.90 -5.82
N VAL A 74 15.76 6.27 -5.82
CA VAL A 74 15.14 7.01 -4.71
C VAL A 74 14.85 6.03 -3.59
N PRO A 75 15.48 6.18 -2.40
CA PRO A 75 15.27 5.26 -1.29
C PRO A 75 13.88 5.38 -0.71
N PHE A 76 13.39 4.28 -0.11
CA PHE A 76 12.16 4.30 0.66
C PHE A 76 12.29 5.24 1.86
N THR A 77 11.26 6.03 2.12
CA THR A 77 11.15 6.87 3.31
C THR A 77 9.75 6.78 3.92
N ALA A 78 9.63 7.07 5.22
CA ALA A 78 8.34 7.14 5.91
C ALA A 78 7.39 8.22 5.33
N ALA A 79 7.90 9.16 4.54
CA ALA A 79 7.08 10.15 3.84
C ALA A 79 6.08 9.50 2.86
N TYR A 80 6.38 8.30 2.36
CA TYR A 80 5.47 7.55 1.48
C TYR A 80 4.25 6.96 2.20
N PHE A 81 4.19 6.97 3.51
CA PHE A 81 2.99 6.52 4.22
C PHE A 81 1.79 7.41 3.93
N GLN A 82 1.99 8.73 3.93
CA GLN A 82 0.95 9.73 3.62
C GLN A 82 -0.34 9.55 4.43
N SER A 83 -0.26 8.87 5.57
CA SER A 83 -1.41 8.63 6.45
C SER A 83 -1.76 9.89 7.22
N LYS A 84 -3.05 10.18 7.34
CA LYS A 84 -3.58 11.37 8.01
C LYS A 84 -4.33 11.04 9.30
N GLY A 85 -4.67 9.77 9.54
CA GLY A 85 -5.50 9.36 10.67
C GLY A 85 -6.99 9.63 10.45
N ASP A 86 -7.37 10.11 9.28
CA ASP A 86 -8.76 10.25 8.84
C ASP A 86 -9.14 9.04 7.97
N PRO A 87 -10.13 8.24 8.37
CA PRO A 87 -10.39 6.99 7.68
C PRO A 87 -10.91 7.16 6.25
N ILE A 88 -11.60 8.25 5.92
CA ILE A 88 -12.04 8.52 4.55
C ILE A 88 -10.83 8.86 3.67
N THR A 89 -9.98 9.76 4.15
CA THR A 89 -8.75 10.18 3.44
C THR A 89 -7.81 9.00 3.26
N ASP A 90 -7.54 8.27 4.33
CA ASP A 90 -6.57 7.17 4.33
C ASP A 90 -7.02 6.03 3.43
N LEU A 91 -8.28 5.57 3.52
CA LEU A 91 -8.79 4.51 2.64
C LEU A 91 -8.91 4.93 1.17
N THR A 92 -9.16 6.21 0.89
CA THR A 92 -9.15 6.75 -0.48
C THR A 92 -7.76 6.69 -1.08
N GLU A 93 -6.74 7.08 -0.31
CA GLU A 93 -5.34 6.98 -0.74
C GLU A 93 -4.88 5.53 -0.88
N ASP A 94 -5.33 4.63 0.00
CA ASP A 94 -5.04 3.20 -0.09
C ASP A 94 -5.58 2.61 -1.39
N MET A 95 -6.83 2.91 -1.75
CA MET A 95 -7.41 2.51 -3.04
C MET A 95 -6.61 3.05 -4.22
N ALA A 96 -6.16 4.30 -4.15
CA ALA A 96 -5.32 4.90 -5.18
C ALA A 96 -3.94 4.22 -5.26
N ALA A 97 -3.36 3.82 -4.12
CA ALA A 97 -2.09 3.11 -4.06
C ALA A 97 -2.18 1.74 -4.75
N GLU A 98 -3.23 0.96 -4.46
CA GLU A 98 -3.48 -0.34 -5.10
C GLU A 98 -3.62 -0.22 -6.63
N GLN A 99 -4.34 0.80 -7.10
CA GLN A 99 -4.47 1.04 -8.54
C GLN A 99 -3.16 1.48 -9.18
N LYS A 100 -2.32 2.25 -8.49
CA LYS A 100 -0.98 2.62 -8.97
C LYS A 100 -0.09 1.37 -9.08
N ALA A 101 -0.09 0.50 -8.06
CA ALA A 101 0.65 -0.77 -8.08
C ALA A 101 0.17 -1.68 -9.21
N ARG A 102 -1.15 -1.89 -9.35
CA ARG A 102 -1.72 -2.67 -10.46
C ARG A 102 -1.28 -2.14 -11.83
N SER A 103 -1.32 -0.83 -12.01
CA SER A 103 -0.90 -0.19 -13.27
C SER A 103 0.60 -0.37 -13.53
N THR A 104 1.43 -0.34 -12.49
CA THR A 104 2.86 -0.63 -12.59
C THR A 104 3.10 -2.07 -13.03
N TYR A 105 2.39 -3.03 -12.44
CA TYR A 105 2.47 -4.44 -12.86
C TYR A 105 2.01 -4.64 -14.31
N ASP A 106 0.96 -3.95 -14.76
CA ASP A 106 0.56 -3.96 -16.17
C ASP A 106 1.69 -3.48 -17.09
N ASN A 107 2.43 -2.45 -16.69
CA ASN A 107 3.56 -1.93 -17.47
C ASN A 107 4.72 -2.94 -17.52
N ILE A 108 5.06 -3.58 -16.40
CA ILE A 108 6.07 -4.63 -16.35
C ILE A 108 5.68 -5.77 -17.29
N LEU A 109 4.43 -6.23 -17.25
CA LEU A 109 3.93 -7.32 -18.10
C LEU A 109 3.95 -6.99 -19.61
N ARG A 110 3.93 -5.70 -19.98
CA ARG A 110 4.09 -5.27 -21.38
C ARG A 110 5.54 -5.28 -21.85
N LEU A 111 6.48 -5.05 -20.94
CA LEU A 111 7.89 -4.87 -21.25
C LEU A 111 8.72 -6.14 -21.10
N CYS A 112 8.28 -7.08 -20.28
CA CYS A 112 8.98 -8.30 -19.94
C CYS A 112 8.29 -9.52 -20.57
N ASP A 113 9.02 -10.38 -21.23
CA ASP A 113 8.55 -11.64 -21.82
C ASP A 113 9.02 -12.89 -21.05
N ASP A 114 9.93 -12.73 -20.08
CA ASP A 114 10.42 -13.80 -19.22
C ASP A 114 9.27 -14.39 -18.37
N PRO A 115 8.95 -15.69 -18.51
CA PRO A 115 7.87 -16.32 -17.77
C PRO A 115 8.12 -16.34 -16.25
N ASP A 116 9.37 -16.47 -15.81
CA ASP A 116 9.75 -16.52 -14.40
C ASP A 116 9.52 -15.18 -13.69
N VAL A 117 9.53 -14.10 -14.43
CA VAL A 117 9.12 -12.76 -13.96
C VAL A 117 7.62 -12.56 -14.13
N ARG A 118 7.09 -12.91 -15.29
CA ARG A 118 5.69 -12.61 -15.64
C ARG A 118 4.67 -13.31 -14.74
N ASP A 119 4.89 -14.55 -14.38
CA ASP A 119 3.89 -15.33 -13.66
C ASP A 119 3.71 -14.83 -12.21
N PRO A 120 4.77 -14.58 -11.43
CA PRO A 120 4.62 -13.89 -10.14
C PRO A 120 3.99 -12.50 -10.25
N ILE A 121 4.39 -11.70 -11.25
CA ILE A 121 3.81 -10.36 -11.46
C ILE A 121 2.32 -10.41 -11.82
N LYS A 122 1.86 -11.40 -12.59
CA LYS A 122 0.43 -11.62 -12.84
C LYS A 122 -0.34 -11.92 -11.55
N PHE A 123 0.25 -12.72 -10.68
CA PHE A 123 -0.33 -13.02 -9.36
C PHE A 123 -0.45 -11.74 -8.53
N LEU A 124 0.63 -11.00 -8.35
CA LEU A 124 0.64 -9.72 -7.62
C LEU A 124 -0.42 -8.77 -8.18
N ARG A 125 -0.45 -8.59 -9.49
CA ARG A 125 -1.47 -7.76 -10.16
C ARG A 125 -2.91 -8.13 -9.81
N GLN A 126 -3.20 -9.42 -9.69
CA GLN A 126 -4.53 -9.89 -9.28
C GLN A 126 -4.83 -9.56 -7.83
N ARG A 127 -3.83 -9.62 -6.96
CA ARG A 127 -3.98 -9.28 -5.55
C ARG A 127 -4.31 -7.80 -5.36
N GLU A 128 -3.67 -6.90 -6.12
CA GLU A 128 -3.99 -5.46 -6.08
C GLU A 128 -5.47 -5.17 -6.41
N ILE A 129 -6.08 -5.95 -7.30
CA ILE A 129 -7.51 -5.82 -7.60
C ILE A 129 -8.36 -6.20 -6.38
N VAL A 130 -7.99 -7.28 -5.70
CA VAL A 130 -8.69 -7.72 -4.49
C VAL A 130 -8.50 -6.73 -3.34
N HIS A 131 -7.30 -6.21 -3.14
CA HIS A 131 -7.02 -5.19 -2.13
C HIS A 131 -7.84 -3.91 -2.37
N PHE A 132 -7.86 -3.44 -3.61
CA PHE A 132 -8.69 -2.29 -4.01
C PHE A 132 -10.17 -2.50 -3.67
N GLN A 133 -10.72 -3.68 -3.96
CA GLN A 133 -12.11 -4.01 -3.64
C GLN A 133 -12.36 -4.01 -2.13
N ARG A 134 -11.45 -4.63 -1.36
CA ARG A 134 -11.56 -4.70 0.11
C ARG A 134 -11.45 -3.32 0.77
N PHE A 135 -10.56 -2.45 0.28
CA PHE A 135 -10.50 -1.06 0.75
C PHE A 135 -11.75 -0.27 0.37
N GLY A 136 -12.33 -0.51 -0.82
CA GLY A 136 -13.60 0.08 -1.22
C GLY A 136 -14.77 -0.34 -0.32
N GLU A 137 -14.82 -1.60 0.09
CA GLU A 137 -15.80 -2.09 1.07
C GLU A 137 -15.60 -1.45 2.45
N ALA A 138 -14.34 -1.30 2.88
CA ALA A 138 -14.00 -0.63 4.14
C ALA A 138 -14.40 0.84 4.11
N LEU A 139 -14.12 1.54 3.01
CA LEU A 139 -14.51 2.94 2.81
C LEU A 139 -16.03 3.11 2.87
N ARG A 140 -16.79 2.24 2.19
CA ARG A 140 -18.24 2.26 2.25
C ARG A 140 -18.76 2.04 3.67
N GLN A 141 -18.18 1.10 4.42
CA GLN A 141 -18.54 0.87 5.82
C GLN A 141 -18.35 2.13 6.68
N VAL A 142 -17.22 2.82 6.50
CA VAL A 142 -16.95 4.08 7.23
C VAL A 142 -17.96 5.16 6.84
N GLN A 143 -18.27 5.30 5.57
CA GLN A 143 -19.26 6.27 5.07
C GLN A 143 -20.67 5.98 5.61
N ASP A 144 -21.08 4.72 5.63
CA ASP A 144 -22.38 4.30 6.17
C ASP A 144 -22.46 4.60 7.67
N ASP A 145 -21.39 4.33 8.43
CA ASP A 145 -21.31 4.66 9.86
C ASP A 145 -21.38 6.16 10.12
N LEU A 146 -20.71 6.98 9.33
CA LEU A 146 -20.75 8.43 9.41
C LEU A 146 -22.14 8.97 9.09
N ASN A 147 -22.75 8.47 8.02
CA ASN A 147 -24.10 8.87 7.60
C ASN A 147 -25.15 8.49 8.64
N SER A 148 -25.07 7.27 9.20
CA SER A 148 -26.04 6.77 10.17
C SER A 148 -26.04 7.57 11.48
N LYS A 149 -24.91 8.18 11.83
CA LYS A 149 -24.72 8.94 13.09
C LYS A 149 -24.70 10.46 12.88
N ASN A 150 -24.84 10.92 11.65
CA ASN A 150 -24.77 12.34 11.26
C ASN A 150 -23.49 13.04 11.75
N PHE A 151 -22.34 12.46 11.50
CA PHE A 151 -21.04 12.91 11.98
C PHE A 151 -20.45 14.11 11.23
N TYR A 152 -21.19 14.76 10.37
CA TYR A 152 -20.71 15.95 9.65
C TYR A 152 -20.29 17.11 10.55
N CYS A 153 -20.65 17.06 11.83
CA CYS A 153 -20.27 18.06 12.83
C CYS A 153 -18.99 17.72 13.61
N CYS A 154 -18.40 16.54 13.40
CA CYS A 154 -17.18 16.13 14.08
C CYS A 154 -16.44 15.05 13.32
N ASN A 155 -15.12 15.02 13.46
CA ASN A 155 -14.29 13.96 12.94
C ASN A 155 -14.02 12.93 14.05
N PRO A 156 -14.55 11.70 13.98
CA PRO A 156 -14.37 10.70 15.04
C PRO A 156 -12.91 10.22 15.18
N SER A 157 -12.02 10.51 14.24
CA SER A 157 -10.61 10.21 14.37
C SER A 157 -9.87 11.14 15.34
N PHE A 158 -10.33 12.38 15.47
CA PHE A 158 -9.71 13.39 16.33
C PHE A 158 -10.53 13.70 17.57
N ASP A 159 -11.84 13.57 17.49
CA ASP A 159 -12.74 14.00 18.53
C ASP A 159 -13.28 12.79 19.29
N SER A 160 -12.58 12.40 20.35
CA SER A 160 -13.01 11.33 21.25
C SER A 160 -14.31 11.68 22.02
N SER A 161 -14.67 12.97 22.07
CA SER A 161 -15.91 13.46 22.69
C SER A 161 -17.13 13.39 21.75
N CYS A 162 -16.96 12.98 20.50
CA CYS A 162 -18.03 12.75 19.53
C CYS A 162 -18.97 11.60 19.89
N GLY A 163 -18.92 11.13 21.13
CA GLY A 163 -19.82 10.17 21.73
C GLY A 163 -21.00 10.85 22.40
N LYS A 164 -22.17 10.70 21.84
CA LYS A 164 -23.48 10.78 22.49
C LYS A 164 -24.06 12.15 22.89
N THR A 165 -23.30 13.23 23.05
CA THR A 165 -23.89 14.47 23.65
C THR A 165 -23.74 15.72 22.75
N ALA A 166 -22.71 15.87 21.96
CA ALA A 166 -22.45 17.10 21.20
C ALA A 166 -23.37 17.29 19.98
N CYS A 167 -23.74 16.23 19.27
CA CYS A 167 -24.63 16.31 18.12
C CYS A 167 -26.11 16.51 18.52
N ARG A 168 -26.54 16.03 19.69
CA ARG A 168 -27.92 16.21 20.18
C ARG A 168 -28.26 17.64 20.59
N ARG A 169 -27.27 18.49 20.88
CA ARG A 169 -27.50 19.88 21.28
C ARG A 169 -27.74 20.87 20.15
N LYS A 170 -27.41 20.52 18.88
CA LYS A 170 -27.61 21.39 17.71
C LYS A 170 -28.86 21.08 16.89
N MET A 171 -29.65 20.09 17.28
CA MET A 171 -30.92 19.76 16.63
C MET A 171 -32.15 20.18 17.45
N ARG A 172 -32.01 21.16 18.39
CA ARG A 172 -33.13 21.82 19.03
C ARG A 172 -33.19 23.28 18.66
#